data_978f361f0986fdf3679c87c62cb98df1
#
_entry.id   978f361f0986fdf3679c87c62cb98df1
#
_cell.length_a   1.000
_cell.length_b   1.000
_cell.length_c   1.000
_cell.angle_alpha   90.00
_cell.angle_beta   90.00
_cell.angle_gamma   90.00
#
_symmetry.space_group_name_H-M   'P 1'
#
loop_
_entity.id
_entity.type
_entity.pdbx_description
1 polymer ?
#
loop_
_entity_poly.entity_id
_entity_poly.type
_entity_poly.pdbx_seq_one_letter_code
_entity_poly.pdbx_strand_id
1 'polypeptide(L)'
;VGFLAGKNSDGDFSENLSLTKLQKYASEFNLDKKTGIEISEASPHVSDSKAVPSYIGQGNHLFTTSQLARYATALATSGTVYDLSLLDKVTDSQGKTLKEYGSSVVNQMSDVPDNVWNDIHEGMRRVVLTHEQFNGLGVTLSGKTGTAELDIYHPNHGLFIGYTTSSDTSEPEYSIAVRIANGYTSGNACLTANDILKYIYNLADEDTILTGYASSDTSNTSND
;
A
#
# COMPACT_ATOMS: atom_id res chain seq x y z
N VAL A 1 -0.72 -11.41 15.63
CA VAL A 1 0.70 -11.10 15.29
C VAL A 1 1.32 -10.25 16.39
N GLY A 2 0.82 -9.04 16.70
CA GLY A 2 1.39 -8.12 17.68
C GLY A 2 1.62 -8.72 19.07
N PHE A 3 0.68 -9.52 19.56
CA PHE A 3 0.85 -10.22 20.83
C PHE A 3 2.00 -11.24 20.80
N LEU A 4 2.13 -12.02 19.72
CA LEU A 4 3.21 -12.98 19.57
C LEU A 4 4.57 -12.28 19.40
N ALA A 5 4.62 -11.17 18.67
CA ALA A 5 5.84 -10.38 18.51
C ALA A 5 6.37 -9.81 19.83
N GLY A 6 5.47 -9.51 20.77
CA GLY A 6 5.83 -9.00 22.10
C GLY A 6 6.21 -10.04 23.14
N LYS A 7 6.19 -11.34 22.83
CA LYS A 7 6.62 -12.36 23.79
C LYS A 7 8.12 -12.33 24.05
N ASN A 8 8.50 -12.29 25.32
CA ASN A 8 9.87 -12.43 25.78
C ASN A 8 10.29 -13.92 25.88
N SER A 9 11.49 -14.20 26.35
CA SER A 9 12.01 -15.58 26.56
C SER A 9 11.15 -16.43 27.49
N ASP A 10 10.47 -15.81 28.46
CA ASP A 10 9.65 -16.46 29.46
C ASP A 10 8.19 -16.67 28.99
N GLY A 11 7.88 -16.14 27.81
CA GLY A 11 6.55 -16.22 27.20
C GLY A 11 5.60 -15.08 27.61
N ASP A 12 6.07 -14.14 28.44
CA ASP A 12 5.29 -13.00 28.88
C ASP A 12 5.24 -11.91 27.81
N PHE A 13 4.12 -11.21 27.71
CA PHE A 13 3.94 -10.12 26.77
C PHE A 13 4.61 -8.83 27.27
N SER A 14 5.44 -8.23 26.40
CA SER A 14 6.02 -6.92 26.57
C SER A 14 5.59 -6.01 25.41
N GLU A 15 4.87 -4.95 25.72
CA GLU A 15 4.43 -3.97 24.71
C GLU A 15 5.63 -3.29 24.05
N ASN A 16 6.65 -2.92 24.85
CA ASN A 16 7.87 -2.30 24.33
C ASN A 16 8.62 -3.22 23.34
N LEU A 17 8.75 -4.51 23.65
CA LEU A 17 9.37 -5.49 22.73
C LEU A 17 8.58 -5.59 21.43
N SER A 18 7.25 -5.60 21.51
CA SER A 18 6.36 -5.64 20.35
C SER A 18 6.55 -4.41 19.47
N LEU A 19 6.49 -3.20 20.05
CA LEU A 19 6.69 -1.94 19.33
C LEU A 19 8.09 -1.84 18.71
N THR A 20 9.13 -2.24 19.44
CA THR A 20 10.50 -2.26 18.91
C THR A 20 10.62 -3.13 17.66
N LYS A 21 9.99 -4.29 17.64
CA LYS A 21 9.98 -5.16 16.45
C LYS A 21 9.19 -4.55 15.30
N LEU A 22 8.03 -3.94 15.58
CA LEU A 22 7.24 -3.23 14.58
C LEU A 22 8.03 -2.10 13.93
N GLN A 23 8.65 -1.25 14.77
CA GLN A 23 9.43 -0.11 14.33
C GLN A 23 10.68 -0.54 13.54
N LYS A 24 11.32 -1.64 13.93
CA LYS A 24 12.44 -2.21 13.16
C LYS A 24 12.02 -2.49 11.71
N TYR A 25 10.98 -3.29 11.51
CA TYR A 25 10.54 -3.63 10.15
C TYR A 25 9.95 -2.42 9.39
N ALA A 26 9.25 -1.52 10.07
CA ALA A 26 8.80 -0.28 9.47
C ALA A 26 9.98 0.57 8.95
N SER A 27 11.09 0.63 9.68
CA SER A 27 12.31 1.32 9.25
C SER A 27 13.01 0.59 8.09
N GLU A 28 13.01 -0.74 8.07
CA GLU A 28 13.52 -1.51 6.94
C GLU A 28 12.74 -1.24 5.63
N PHE A 29 11.42 -1.02 5.72
CA PHE A 29 10.59 -0.52 4.61
C PHE A 29 10.69 1.01 4.39
N ASN A 30 11.55 1.72 5.12
CA ASN A 30 11.67 3.18 5.12
C ASN A 30 10.34 3.92 5.40
N LEU A 31 9.40 3.30 6.12
CA LEU A 31 8.13 3.94 6.50
C LEU A 31 8.32 5.05 7.55
N ASP A 32 9.47 5.13 8.18
CA ASP A 32 9.91 6.19 9.09
C ASP A 32 10.53 7.40 8.37
N LYS A 33 10.61 7.36 7.02
CA LYS A 33 11.25 8.39 6.20
C LYS A 33 10.32 8.85 5.07
N LYS A 34 10.52 10.10 4.64
CA LYS A 34 9.91 10.62 3.41
C LYS A 34 10.35 9.82 2.20
N THR A 35 9.56 9.86 1.12
CA THR A 35 9.80 9.04 -0.07
C THR A 35 10.84 9.59 -1.02
N GLY A 36 11.25 10.85 -0.84
CA GLY A 36 12.16 11.54 -1.78
C GLY A 36 11.44 12.23 -2.95
N ILE A 37 10.12 12.09 -3.06
CA ILE A 37 9.32 12.74 -4.11
C ILE A 37 9.50 14.26 -4.07
N GLU A 38 9.56 14.92 -5.23
CA GLU A 38 9.95 16.33 -5.37
C GLU A 38 8.89 17.34 -4.90
N ILE A 39 7.70 16.87 -4.53
CA ILE A 39 6.66 17.70 -3.93
C ILE A 39 6.70 17.67 -2.41
N SER A 40 6.01 18.62 -1.77
CA SER A 40 5.92 18.67 -0.31
C SER A 40 5.23 17.41 0.23
N GLU A 41 5.89 16.75 1.16
CA GLU A 41 5.43 15.52 1.79
C GLU A 41 5.43 15.68 3.32
N ALA A 42 4.33 15.25 3.98
CA ALA A 42 4.26 15.23 5.43
C ALA A 42 5.28 14.25 6.02
N SER A 43 5.76 14.54 7.22
CA SER A 43 6.64 13.62 7.93
C SER A 43 5.86 12.41 8.41
N PRO A 44 6.39 11.19 8.22
CA PRO A 44 5.76 9.98 8.72
C PRO A 44 5.87 9.86 10.25
N HIS A 45 4.99 9.05 10.81
CA HIS A 45 5.10 8.56 12.16
C HIS A 45 4.79 7.06 12.21
N VAL A 46 5.74 6.28 12.70
CA VAL A 46 5.54 4.86 13.00
C VAL A 46 5.04 4.75 14.43
N SER A 47 4.00 3.99 14.66
CA SER A 47 3.36 3.87 15.97
C SER A 47 4.36 3.53 17.07
N ASP A 48 4.24 4.25 18.19
CA ASP A 48 5.05 4.12 19.40
C ASP A 48 4.20 3.80 20.65
N SER A 49 2.92 3.49 20.43
CA SER A 49 1.98 3.13 21.50
C SER A 49 0.96 2.10 21.00
N LYS A 50 0.28 1.42 21.94
CA LYS A 50 -0.77 0.43 21.63
C LYS A 50 -0.28 -0.63 20.62
N ALA A 51 0.73 -1.40 21.02
CA ALA A 51 1.40 -2.37 20.16
C ALA A 51 0.45 -3.28 19.37
N VAL A 52 -0.50 -3.94 20.03
CA VAL A 52 -1.38 -4.91 19.36
C VAL A 52 -2.25 -4.29 18.28
N PRO A 53 -2.98 -3.17 18.51
CA PRO A 53 -3.68 -2.47 17.46
C PRO A 53 -2.77 -1.96 16.32
N SER A 54 -1.54 -1.55 16.63
CA SER A 54 -0.60 -1.04 15.62
C SER A 54 -0.23 -2.06 14.54
N TYR A 55 -0.21 -3.35 14.88
CA TYR A 55 0.07 -4.43 13.90
C TYR A 55 -1.06 -4.67 12.88
N ILE A 56 -2.23 -4.11 13.09
CA ILE A 56 -3.33 -4.15 12.14
C ILE A 56 -3.60 -2.79 11.47
N GLY A 57 -2.65 -1.87 11.59
CA GLY A 57 -2.74 -0.54 10.97
C GLY A 57 -3.55 0.48 11.78
N GLN A 58 -4.03 0.11 12.98
CA GLN A 58 -4.58 1.01 13.98
C GLN A 58 -3.44 1.55 14.88
N GLY A 59 -3.73 2.35 15.86
CA GLY A 59 -2.71 3.00 16.67
C GLY A 59 -2.47 4.43 16.20
N ASN A 60 -1.25 4.95 16.35
CA ASN A 60 -0.94 6.33 15.98
C ASN A 60 0.00 6.45 14.77
N HIS A 61 -0.08 5.50 13.85
CA HIS A 61 0.63 5.62 12.56
C HIS A 61 0.15 6.81 11.74
N LEU A 62 1.09 7.50 11.09
CA LEU A 62 0.82 8.56 10.12
C LEU A 62 1.69 8.34 8.88
N PHE A 63 1.04 7.98 7.77
CA PHE A 63 1.72 7.76 6.50
C PHE A 63 1.03 8.54 5.37
N THR A 64 1.81 9.04 4.43
CA THR A 64 1.30 9.61 3.19
C THR A 64 0.91 8.50 2.22
N THR A 65 0.06 8.82 1.23
CA THR A 65 -0.30 7.88 0.17
C THR A 65 0.92 7.50 -0.68
N SER A 66 1.86 8.43 -0.88
CA SER A 66 3.16 8.16 -1.54
C SER A 66 4.00 7.12 -0.77
N GLN A 67 4.06 7.21 0.56
CA GLN A 67 4.75 6.21 1.38
C GLN A 67 4.08 4.83 1.29
N LEU A 68 2.75 4.78 1.25
CA LEU A 68 2.02 3.52 1.06
C LEU A 68 2.24 2.93 -0.34
N ALA A 69 2.34 3.76 -1.39
CA ALA A 69 2.69 3.30 -2.74
C ALA A 69 4.12 2.74 -2.79
N ARG A 70 5.10 3.43 -2.18
CA ARG A 70 6.47 2.92 -2.03
C ARG A 70 6.51 1.59 -1.26
N TYR A 71 5.73 1.47 -0.19
CA TYR A 71 5.60 0.22 0.56
C TYR A 71 5.01 -0.91 -0.30
N ALA A 72 3.96 -0.62 -1.09
CA ALA A 72 3.41 -1.61 -2.03
C ALA A 72 4.44 -2.05 -3.08
N THR A 73 5.29 -1.13 -3.58
CA THR A 73 6.41 -1.47 -4.46
C THR A 73 7.42 -2.38 -3.78
N ALA A 74 7.79 -2.08 -2.53
CA ALA A 74 8.72 -2.93 -1.78
C ALA A 74 8.17 -4.32 -1.50
N LEU A 75 6.85 -4.46 -1.27
CA LEU A 75 6.21 -5.78 -1.19
C LEU A 75 6.25 -6.51 -2.53
N ALA A 76 5.93 -5.84 -3.63
CA ALA A 76 5.93 -6.41 -4.97
C ALA A 76 7.31 -6.93 -5.41
N THR A 77 8.37 -6.26 -4.99
CA THR A 77 9.77 -6.54 -5.36
C THR A 77 10.54 -7.31 -4.28
N SER A 78 9.86 -8.01 -3.39
CA SER A 78 10.46 -8.82 -2.32
C SER A 78 11.49 -8.05 -1.48
N GLY A 79 11.11 -6.84 -1.06
CA GLY A 79 11.88 -6.02 -0.11
C GLY A 79 12.83 -5.00 -0.72
N THR A 80 12.78 -4.75 -2.03
CA THR A 80 13.52 -3.63 -2.63
C THR A 80 12.78 -2.32 -2.42
N VAL A 81 13.37 -1.39 -1.69
CA VAL A 81 12.81 -0.08 -1.38
C VAL A 81 13.45 0.99 -2.26
N TYR A 82 12.64 1.77 -2.96
CA TYR A 82 13.07 2.84 -3.86
C TYR A 82 12.75 4.22 -3.29
N ASP A 83 13.53 5.24 -3.65
CA ASP A 83 13.06 6.62 -3.61
C ASP A 83 12.07 6.84 -4.76
N LEU A 84 11.05 7.66 -4.50
CA LEU A 84 10.07 8.03 -5.52
C LEU A 84 10.51 9.31 -6.22
N SER A 85 10.20 9.41 -7.52
CA SER A 85 10.40 10.61 -8.32
C SER A 85 9.22 10.83 -9.26
N LEU A 86 8.80 12.08 -9.44
CA LEU A 86 7.86 12.50 -10.47
C LEU A 86 8.59 12.87 -11.77
N LEU A 87 9.92 12.95 -11.71
CA LEU A 87 10.75 13.32 -12.84
C LEU A 87 11.23 12.05 -13.55
N ASP A 88 10.86 11.89 -14.79
CA ASP A 88 11.38 10.86 -15.70
C ASP A 88 12.58 11.41 -16.47
N LYS A 89 12.38 12.47 -17.24
CA LYS A 89 13.43 13.08 -18.06
C LYS A 89 13.17 14.55 -18.35
N VAL A 90 14.24 15.24 -18.69
CA VAL A 90 14.21 16.58 -19.26
C VAL A 90 14.62 16.50 -20.73
N THR A 91 13.84 17.09 -21.61
CA THR A 91 14.12 17.14 -23.05
C THR A 91 14.27 18.59 -23.52
N ASP A 92 14.99 18.79 -24.62
CA ASP A 92 14.97 20.08 -25.36
C ASP A 92 13.67 20.25 -26.16
N SER A 93 13.54 21.37 -26.83
CA SER A 93 12.36 21.69 -27.66
C SER A 93 12.17 20.77 -28.88
N GLN A 94 13.16 19.95 -29.20
CA GLN A 94 13.14 19.00 -30.32
C GLN A 94 12.91 17.56 -29.83
N GLY A 95 12.70 17.37 -28.50
CA GLY A 95 12.46 16.07 -27.88
C GLY A 95 13.72 15.26 -27.54
N LYS A 96 14.91 15.83 -27.75
CA LYS A 96 16.18 15.18 -27.38
C LYS A 96 16.34 15.18 -25.85
N THR A 97 16.59 14.04 -25.27
CA THR A 97 16.84 13.91 -23.84
C THR A 97 18.11 14.64 -23.42
N LEU A 98 17.97 15.56 -22.48
CA LEU A 98 19.06 16.31 -21.86
C LEU A 98 19.50 15.69 -20.53
N LYS A 99 18.56 15.11 -19.78
CA LYS A 99 18.80 14.45 -18.51
C LYS A 99 17.71 13.42 -18.25
N GLU A 100 18.09 12.25 -17.74
CA GLU A 100 17.19 11.21 -17.25
C GLU A 100 17.30 11.11 -15.73
N TYR A 101 16.18 10.75 -15.09
CA TYR A 101 16.08 10.50 -13.66
C TYR A 101 15.67 9.04 -13.49
N GLY A 102 16.57 8.23 -13.01
CA GLY A 102 16.29 6.82 -12.68
C GLY A 102 15.81 6.65 -11.25
N SER A 103 15.14 5.54 -11.00
CA SER A 103 14.85 5.12 -9.62
C SER A 103 16.14 4.77 -8.89
N SER A 104 16.23 5.11 -7.60
CA SER A 104 17.34 4.72 -6.73
C SER A 104 16.87 3.76 -5.64
N VAL A 105 17.57 2.64 -5.48
CA VAL A 105 17.34 1.72 -4.37
C VAL A 105 17.94 2.35 -3.11
N VAL A 106 17.11 2.50 -2.09
CA VAL A 106 17.52 3.09 -0.79
C VAL A 106 17.61 2.05 0.32
N ASN A 107 17.01 0.88 0.14
CA ASN A 107 17.18 -0.27 1.01
C ASN A 107 16.83 -1.58 0.29
N GLN A 108 17.39 -2.69 0.78
CA GLN A 108 17.07 -4.04 0.36
C GLN A 108 16.95 -4.94 1.60
N MET A 109 15.79 -5.55 1.76
CA MET A 109 15.50 -6.46 2.87
C MET A 109 16.00 -7.88 2.56
N SER A 110 17.31 -8.08 2.57
CA SER A 110 17.94 -9.36 2.24
C SER A 110 17.79 -10.45 3.32
N ASP A 111 17.42 -10.07 4.54
CA ASP A 111 17.31 -10.99 5.67
C ASP A 111 15.95 -11.72 5.74
N VAL A 112 15.00 -11.37 4.87
CA VAL A 112 13.68 -12.01 4.80
C VAL A 112 13.74 -13.18 3.82
N PRO A 113 13.47 -14.42 4.27
CA PRO A 113 13.53 -15.59 3.40
C PRO A 113 12.49 -15.56 2.27
N ASP A 114 12.81 -16.14 1.11
CA ASP A 114 11.93 -16.20 -0.07
C ASP A 114 10.55 -16.81 0.22
N ASN A 115 10.48 -17.83 1.07
CA ASN A 115 9.20 -18.43 1.43
C ASN A 115 8.27 -17.44 2.17
N VAL A 116 8.82 -16.50 2.93
CA VAL A 116 8.02 -15.45 3.59
C VAL A 116 7.47 -14.46 2.55
N TRP A 117 8.28 -14.07 1.56
CA TRP A 117 7.82 -13.25 0.45
C TRP A 117 6.72 -13.95 -0.36
N ASN A 118 6.90 -15.23 -0.66
CA ASN A 118 5.90 -16.03 -1.37
C ASN A 118 4.57 -16.09 -0.59
N ASP A 119 4.61 -16.29 0.72
CA ASP A 119 3.42 -16.30 1.57
C ASP A 119 2.70 -14.93 1.58
N ILE A 120 3.47 -13.83 1.59
CA ILE A 120 2.94 -12.46 1.50
C ILE A 120 2.26 -12.25 0.14
N HIS A 121 2.93 -12.58 -0.96
CA HIS A 121 2.40 -12.41 -2.32
C HIS A 121 1.13 -13.25 -2.53
N GLU A 122 1.13 -14.50 -2.08
CA GLU A 122 -0.05 -15.36 -2.14
C GLU A 122 -1.19 -14.80 -1.29
N GLY A 123 -0.90 -14.36 -0.07
CA GLY A 123 -1.89 -13.72 0.80
C GLY A 123 -2.51 -12.49 0.17
N MET A 124 -1.70 -11.60 -0.41
CA MET A 124 -2.18 -10.40 -1.11
C MET A 124 -3.00 -10.75 -2.36
N ARG A 125 -2.60 -11.80 -3.10
CA ARG A 125 -3.38 -12.28 -4.25
C ARG A 125 -4.74 -12.81 -3.82
N ARG A 126 -4.81 -13.59 -2.76
CA ARG A 126 -6.06 -14.14 -2.21
C ARG A 126 -7.02 -13.05 -1.76
N VAL A 127 -6.55 -11.96 -1.17
CA VAL A 127 -7.39 -10.80 -0.81
C VAL A 127 -8.12 -10.28 -2.04
N VAL A 128 -7.41 -10.01 -3.14
CA VAL A 128 -8.03 -9.50 -4.36
C VAL A 128 -9.05 -10.46 -4.94
N LEU A 129 -8.78 -11.77 -4.92
CA LEU A 129 -9.70 -12.80 -5.45
C LEU A 129 -11.00 -12.91 -4.65
N THR A 130 -11.03 -12.45 -3.40
CA THR A 130 -12.25 -12.45 -2.56
C THR A 130 -13.06 -11.15 -2.64
N HIS A 131 -12.53 -10.12 -3.31
CA HIS A 131 -13.16 -8.81 -3.41
C HIS A 131 -13.86 -8.65 -4.76
N GLU A 132 -15.19 -8.62 -4.75
CA GLU A 132 -16.03 -8.51 -5.96
C GLU A 132 -15.74 -7.24 -6.79
N GLN A 133 -15.24 -6.18 -6.16
CA GLN A 133 -14.83 -4.95 -6.82
C GLN A 133 -13.79 -5.15 -7.92
N PHE A 134 -13.02 -6.23 -7.86
CA PHE A 134 -12.00 -6.58 -8.86
C PHE A 134 -12.44 -7.66 -9.84
N ASN A 135 -13.70 -8.10 -9.78
CA ASN A 135 -14.20 -9.09 -10.72
C ASN A 135 -14.14 -8.57 -12.16
N GLY A 136 -13.53 -9.36 -13.04
CA GLY A 136 -13.41 -9.02 -14.46
C GLY A 136 -12.36 -7.93 -14.78
N LEU A 137 -11.48 -7.56 -13.84
CA LEU A 137 -10.45 -6.55 -14.09
C LEU A 137 -9.50 -6.91 -15.25
N GLY A 138 -9.26 -8.19 -15.52
CA GLY A 138 -8.47 -8.62 -16.69
C GLY A 138 -6.94 -8.54 -16.50
N VAL A 139 -6.46 -8.05 -15.36
CA VAL A 139 -5.03 -8.01 -15.00
C VAL A 139 -4.78 -8.74 -13.69
N THR A 140 -3.58 -9.24 -13.50
CA THR A 140 -3.18 -9.88 -12.25
C THR A 140 -2.87 -8.80 -11.22
N LEU A 141 -3.71 -8.71 -10.19
CA LEU A 141 -3.60 -7.75 -9.09
C LEU A 141 -3.42 -8.49 -7.77
N SER A 142 -2.50 -8.05 -6.93
CA SER A 142 -2.32 -8.45 -5.54
C SER A 142 -2.44 -7.23 -4.65
N GLY A 143 -3.07 -7.35 -3.47
CA GLY A 143 -3.29 -6.17 -2.63
C GLY A 143 -3.77 -6.47 -1.23
N LYS A 144 -3.95 -5.40 -0.47
CA LYS A 144 -4.48 -5.43 0.90
C LYS A 144 -5.45 -4.27 1.11
N THR A 145 -6.61 -4.60 1.61
CA THR A 145 -7.63 -3.64 2.03
C THR A 145 -7.37 -3.13 3.44
N GLY A 146 -7.90 -1.98 3.76
CA GLY A 146 -7.87 -1.43 5.11
C GLY A 146 -9.05 -0.51 5.37
N THR A 147 -9.69 -0.69 6.51
CA THR A 147 -10.70 0.22 7.04
C THR A 147 -10.17 0.76 8.35
N ALA A 148 -9.84 2.06 8.38
CA ALA A 148 -9.22 2.70 9.53
C ALA A 148 -10.20 3.64 10.22
N GLU A 149 -10.51 3.35 11.49
CA GLU A 149 -11.30 4.23 12.35
C GLU A 149 -10.46 5.45 12.76
N LEU A 150 -11.03 6.65 12.58
CA LEU A 150 -10.46 7.90 13.07
C LEU A 150 -11.00 8.19 14.48
N ASP A 151 -12.31 8.25 14.59
CA ASP A 151 -13.06 8.47 15.83
C ASP A 151 -14.52 8.01 15.65
N ILE A 152 -15.29 8.07 16.73
CA ILE A 152 -16.71 7.63 16.73
C ILE A 152 -17.68 8.60 16.03
N TYR A 153 -17.22 9.76 15.60
CA TYR A 153 -18.05 10.82 15.00
C TYR A 153 -17.94 10.89 13.48
N HIS A 154 -16.88 10.29 12.91
CA HIS A 154 -16.61 10.32 11.48
C HIS A 154 -16.64 8.92 10.89
N PRO A 155 -17.06 8.77 9.63
CA PRO A 155 -16.94 7.51 8.93
C PRO A 155 -15.47 7.07 8.84
N ASN A 156 -15.25 5.77 8.79
CA ASN A 156 -13.93 5.17 8.63
C ASN A 156 -13.25 5.63 7.34
N HIS A 157 -11.93 5.63 7.32
CA HIS A 157 -11.17 5.79 6.09
C HIS A 157 -11.14 4.47 5.32
N GLY A 158 -11.43 4.51 4.02
CA GLY A 158 -11.23 3.38 3.13
C GLY A 158 -9.83 3.40 2.54
N LEU A 159 -9.12 2.27 2.59
CA LEU A 159 -7.76 2.13 2.07
C LEU A 159 -7.63 0.87 1.20
N PHE A 160 -6.79 0.98 0.19
CA PHE A 160 -6.30 -0.15 -0.59
C PHE A 160 -4.86 0.14 -1.01
N ILE A 161 -4.00 -0.86 -0.86
CA ILE A 161 -2.67 -0.88 -1.47
C ILE A 161 -2.52 -2.15 -2.29
N GLY A 162 -1.82 -2.07 -3.41
CA GLY A 162 -1.62 -3.25 -4.25
C GLY A 162 -0.58 -3.02 -5.33
N TYR A 163 -0.38 -4.07 -6.11
CA TYR A 163 0.48 -4.03 -7.29
C TYR A 163 -0.06 -4.99 -8.35
N THR A 164 0.17 -4.63 -9.61
CA THR A 164 -0.11 -5.51 -10.75
C THR A 164 1.14 -6.27 -11.13
N THR A 165 0.92 -7.42 -11.76
CA THR A 165 1.98 -8.27 -12.28
C THR A 165 1.73 -8.53 -13.76
N SER A 166 2.76 -8.41 -14.58
CA SER A 166 2.70 -8.70 -16.01
C SER A 166 2.29 -10.15 -16.26
N SER A 167 1.37 -10.36 -17.19
CA SER A 167 0.98 -11.70 -17.65
C SER A 167 2.11 -12.43 -18.37
N ASP A 168 3.00 -11.68 -18.99
CA ASP A 168 4.04 -12.22 -19.88
C ASP A 168 5.34 -12.57 -19.13
N THR A 169 5.72 -11.73 -18.17
CA THR A 169 6.99 -11.84 -17.45
C THR A 169 6.85 -12.26 -15.99
N SER A 170 5.65 -12.15 -15.43
CA SER A 170 5.37 -12.27 -13.98
C SER A 170 6.06 -11.21 -13.11
N GLU A 171 6.60 -10.16 -13.73
CA GLU A 171 7.25 -9.06 -13.02
C GLU A 171 6.21 -8.02 -12.58
N PRO A 172 6.44 -7.32 -11.45
CA PRO A 172 5.60 -6.19 -11.05
C PRO A 172 5.64 -5.05 -12.08
N GLU A 173 4.47 -4.47 -12.39
CA GLU A 173 4.36 -3.37 -13.35
C GLU A 173 3.98 -2.05 -12.69
N TYR A 174 2.89 -2.04 -11.93
CA TYR A 174 2.38 -0.84 -11.26
C TYR A 174 2.09 -1.14 -9.79
N SER A 175 2.48 -0.21 -8.93
CA SER A 175 2.01 -0.19 -7.54
C SER A 175 0.97 0.91 -7.36
N ILE A 176 -0.05 0.62 -6.57
CA ILE A 176 -1.14 1.52 -6.33
C ILE A 176 -1.41 1.66 -4.83
N ALA A 177 -1.69 2.89 -4.39
CA ALA A 177 -2.19 3.17 -3.06
C ALA A 177 -3.36 4.15 -3.15
N VAL A 178 -4.48 3.77 -2.57
CA VAL A 178 -5.69 4.58 -2.52
C VAL A 178 -6.08 4.80 -1.06
N ARG A 179 -6.36 6.05 -0.70
CA ARG A 179 -6.95 6.42 0.57
C ARG A 179 -8.13 7.38 0.34
N ILE A 180 -9.29 6.98 0.80
CA ILE A 180 -10.48 7.83 0.77
C ILE A 180 -10.77 8.25 2.22
N ALA A 181 -10.57 9.55 2.51
CA ALA A 181 -10.90 10.10 3.82
C ALA A 181 -12.40 10.01 4.07
N ASN A 182 -12.80 9.44 5.20
CA ASN A 182 -14.20 9.21 5.55
C ASN A 182 -14.96 8.41 4.47
N GLY A 183 -14.25 7.47 3.83
CA GLY A 183 -14.74 6.66 2.70
C GLY A 183 -15.60 5.47 3.12
N TYR A 184 -16.02 5.37 4.36
CA TYR A 184 -16.86 4.35 5.00
C TYR A 184 -16.18 2.98 5.06
N THR A 185 -15.76 2.42 3.95
CA THR A 185 -15.25 1.05 3.83
C THR A 185 -14.10 0.98 2.82
N SER A 186 -13.26 -0.04 2.95
CA SER A 186 -12.20 -0.35 1.98
C SER A 186 -12.75 -0.68 0.60
N GLY A 187 -13.99 -1.17 0.49
CA GLY A 187 -14.65 -1.45 -0.79
C GLY A 187 -14.66 -0.24 -1.73
N ASN A 188 -14.88 0.99 -1.21
CA ASN A 188 -14.82 2.21 -2.00
C ASN A 188 -13.39 2.50 -2.52
N ALA A 189 -12.37 2.21 -1.72
CA ALA A 189 -10.98 2.32 -2.16
C ALA A 189 -10.64 1.25 -3.23
N CYS A 190 -11.19 0.05 -3.12
CA CYS A 190 -11.06 -1.00 -4.12
C CYS A 190 -11.72 -0.61 -5.46
N LEU A 191 -12.93 -0.02 -5.44
CA LEU A 191 -13.58 0.48 -6.65
C LEU A 191 -12.74 1.55 -7.34
N THR A 192 -12.23 2.53 -6.58
CA THR A 192 -11.34 3.57 -7.11
C THR A 192 -10.06 2.97 -7.69
N ALA A 193 -9.46 1.99 -7.01
CA ALA A 193 -8.28 1.30 -7.53
C ALA A 193 -8.58 0.53 -8.83
N ASN A 194 -9.73 -0.15 -8.89
CA ASN A 194 -10.20 -0.86 -10.09
C ASN A 194 -10.34 0.10 -11.28
N ASP A 195 -10.96 1.26 -11.06
CA ASP A 195 -11.19 2.24 -12.11
C ASP A 195 -9.86 2.86 -12.62
N ILE A 196 -8.94 3.17 -11.71
CA ILE A 196 -7.58 3.64 -12.07
C ILE A 196 -6.86 2.58 -12.91
N LEU A 197 -6.93 1.31 -12.51
CA LEU A 197 -6.28 0.22 -13.25
C LEU A 197 -6.92 -0.03 -14.61
N LYS A 198 -8.25 0.05 -14.72
CA LYS A 198 -8.94 -0.02 -16.02
C LYS A 198 -8.47 1.09 -16.97
N TYR A 199 -8.29 2.30 -16.44
CA TYR A 199 -7.77 3.42 -17.23
C TYR A 199 -6.32 3.17 -17.67
N ILE A 200 -5.41 2.79 -16.77
CA ILE A 200 -4.00 2.54 -17.08
C ILE A 200 -3.82 1.45 -18.14
N TYR A 201 -4.61 0.38 -18.04
CA TYR A 201 -4.53 -0.77 -18.95
C TYR A 201 -5.46 -0.66 -20.17
N ASN A 202 -6.15 0.47 -20.36
CA ASN A 202 -7.14 0.68 -21.44
C ASN A 202 -8.21 -0.45 -21.52
N LEU A 203 -8.72 -0.88 -20.36
CA LEU A 203 -9.70 -1.97 -20.27
C LEU A 203 -11.14 -1.49 -20.38
N ALA A 204 -11.40 -0.19 -20.29
CA ALA A 204 -12.70 0.44 -20.43
C ALA A 204 -12.56 1.88 -20.92
N ASP A 205 -13.59 2.37 -21.60
CA ASP A 205 -13.67 3.77 -22.03
C ASP A 205 -13.77 4.71 -20.81
N GLU A 206 -13.18 5.89 -20.93
CA GLU A 206 -13.12 6.90 -19.86
C GLU A 206 -14.53 7.27 -19.35
N ASP A 207 -15.50 7.45 -20.25
CA ASP A 207 -16.90 7.75 -19.91
C ASP A 207 -17.56 6.62 -19.08
N THR A 208 -17.09 5.39 -19.23
CA THR A 208 -17.57 4.23 -18.45
C THR A 208 -16.95 4.20 -17.07
N ILE A 209 -15.70 4.65 -16.94
CA ILE A 209 -14.95 4.69 -15.68
C ILE A 209 -15.45 5.86 -14.81
N LEU A 210 -15.64 7.05 -15.41
CA LEU A 210 -15.98 8.29 -14.72
C LEU A 210 -17.50 8.44 -14.47
N THR A 211 -18.17 7.42 -14.00
CA THR A 211 -19.62 7.45 -13.72
C THR A 211 -20.04 8.40 -12.58
N GLY A 212 -19.08 8.88 -11.79
CA GLY A 212 -19.23 10.07 -10.94
C GLY A 212 -20.03 9.90 -9.65
N TYR A 213 -20.40 8.70 -9.25
CA TYR A 213 -21.18 8.52 -8.01
C TYR A 213 -20.40 7.76 -6.96
N ALA A 214 -20.04 8.44 -5.87
CA ALA A 214 -19.61 7.78 -4.65
C ALA A 214 -20.83 7.09 -4.01
N SER A 215 -20.72 5.79 -3.73
CA SER A 215 -21.74 5.10 -2.94
C SER A 215 -21.67 5.58 -1.50
N SER A 216 -22.80 6.06 -0.97
CA SER A 216 -22.99 6.29 0.47
C SER A 216 -23.49 5.03 1.19
N ASP A 217 -23.46 3.88 0.52
CA ASP A 217 -23.92 2.62 1.07
C ASP A 217 -22.98 2.13 2.16
N THR A 218 -23.45 2.20 3.40
CA THR A 218 -22.75 1.74 4.60
C THR A 218 -23.06 0.26 4.92
N SER A 219 -23.88 -0.41 4.09
CA SER A 219 -24.36 -1.77 4.37
C SER A 219 -23.29 -2.85 4.23
N ASN A 220 -22.15 -2.55 3.60
CA ASN A 220 -21.02 -3.47 3.39
C ASN A 220 -19.92 -3.37 4.45
N THR A 221 -20.23 -2.93 5.66
CA THR A 221 -19.24 -2.86 6.77
C THR A 221 -18.84 -4.23 7.33
N SER A 222 -19.41 -5.33 6.84
CA SER A 222 -19.24 -6.67 7.42
C SER A 222 -18.23 -7.58 6.71
N ASN A 223 -17.54 -7.12 5.66
CA ASN A 223 -16.64 -7.96 4.85
C ASN A 223 -15.17 -7.50 4.86
N ASP A 224 -14.75 -6.75 5.88
CA ASP A 224 -13.34 -6.40 6.09
C ASP A 224 -12.62 -7.34 7.05
#